data_1103fbf42e61249c3c65cea9373d4ce3
#
_entry.id   1103fbf42e61249c3c65cea9373d4ce3
#
_cell.length_a   1.000
_cell.length_b   1.000
_cell.length_c   1.000
_cell.angle_alpha   90.00
_cell.angle_beta   90.00
_cell.angle_gamma   90.00
#
_symmetry.space_group_name_H-M   'P 1'
#
loop_
_entity.id
_entity.type
_entity.pdbx_description
1 polymer ?
#
loop_
_entity_poly.entity_id
_entity_poly.type
_entity_poly.pdbx_seq_one_letter_code
_entity_poly.pdbx_strand_id
1 'polypeptide(L)'
;MRCVSGSARAPGGGAEQAWFRDQLGAGADVIETEISDTASQFPNTVQWDFHDINPDWSGRADFVYSNSWDHAFDPVKAFGAWIDALRPGGLMLLDYTRGQSPEAANPLDPFGISLPRLVSLLEENFADRGRLLPGLDTRKTNKEYRAITVVFQKNT
;
A
#
# COMPACT_ATOMS: atom_id res chain seq x y z
N MET A 1 7.33 14.99 -4.19
CA MET A 1 7.26 13.64 -3.58
C MET A 1 5.79 13.32 -3.37
N ARG A 2 5.29 12.29 -4.02
CA ARG A 2 3.88 11.88 -3.92
C ARG A 2 3.81 10.50 -3.31
N CYS A 3 3.01 10.34 -2.29
CA CYS A 3 2.70 9.07 -1.66
C CYS A 3 1.23 8.75 -1.93
N VAL A 4 0.92 7.51 -2.25
CA VAL A 4 -0.45 7.01 -2.30
C VAL A 4 -0.57 5.96 -1.20
N SER A 5 -1.46 6.18 -0.25
CA SER A 5 -1.82 5.21 0.78
C SER A 5 -3.24 4.74 0.50
N GLY A 6 -3.47 3.44 0.50
CA GLY A 6 -4.80 2.87 0.46
C GLY A 6 -5.17 2.42 1.87
N SER A 7 -6.09 3.11 2.52
CA SER A 7 -6.66 2.71 3.79
C SER A 7 -8.16 2.49 3.62
N ALA A 8 -8.62 1.30 3.96
CA ALA A 8 -10.04 1.00 4.03
C ALA A 8 -10.46 0.67 5.47
N ARG A 9 -10.19 1.51 6.42
CA ARG A 9 -10.75 1.55 7.78
C ARG A 9 -9.76 2.10 8.80
N ALA A 10 -9.77 3.40 9.00
CA ALA A 10 -9.44 3.89 10.32
C ALA A 10 -10.63 4.74 10.80
N PRO A 11 -11.11 4.58 12.03
CA PRO A 11 -11.90 5.62 12.68
C PRO A 11 -10.94 6.80 12.90
N GLY A 12 -10.91 7.73 11.94
CA GLY A 12 -10.02 8.87 11.92
C GLY A 12 -9.23 8.95 10.61
N GLY A 13 -9.92 8.92 9.44
CA GLY A 13 -9.29 9.10 8.13
C GLY A 13 -8.30 10.27 8.12
N GLY A 14 -7.13 10.07 7.51
CA GLY A 14 -6.07 11.05 7.49
C GLY A 14 -4.98 10.90 8.57
N ALA A 15 -5.06 9.97 9.50
CA ALA A 15 -4.03 9.77 10.53
C ALA A 15 -2.70 9.32 9.90
N GLU A 16 -2.72 8.40 8.95
CA GLU A 16 -1.53 7.95 8.21
C GLU A 16 -0.95 9.06 7.35
N GLN A 17 -1.80 9.81 6.65
CA GLN A 17 -1.37 10.98 5.89
C GLN A 17 -0.66 12.01 6.78
N ALA A 18 -1.24 12.32 7.94
CA ALA A 18 -0.65 13.27 8.88
C ALA A 18 0.71 12.77 9.35
N TRP A 19 0.82 11.50 9.68
CA TRP A 19 2.08 10.87 10.09
C TRP A 19 3.13 10.93 8.98
N PHE A 20 2.77 10.55 7.74
CA PHE A 20 3.71 10.62 6.61
C PHE A 20 4.17 12.06 6.35
N ARG A 21 3.27 13.05 6.42
CA ARG A 21 3.65 14.46 6.24
C ARG A 21 4.57 14.96 7.33
N ASP A 22 4.34 14.54 8.58
CA ASP A 22 5.20 14.88 9.70
C ASP A 22 6.62 14.33 9.49
N GLN A 23 6.74 13.07 9.05
CA GLN A 23 8.03 12.42 8.84
C GLN A 23 8.76 12.90 7.57
N LEU A 24 8.02 13.20 6.50
CA LEU A 24 8.59 13.58 5.20
C LEU A 24 8.77 15.08 5.02
N GLY A 25 8.16 15.88 5.90
CA GLY A 25 8.19 17.34 5.86
C GLY A 25 7.07 17.97 5.04
N ALA A 26 6.88 19.28 5.22
CA ALA A 26 5.75 20.05 4.70
C ALA A 26 5.66 20.10 3.15
N GLY A 27 6.73 19.72 2.44
CA GLY A 27 6.74 19.63 0.96
C GLY A 27 6.26 18.29 0.42
N ALA A 28 5.92 17.33 1.27
CA ALA A 28 5.42 16.02 0.84
C ALA A 28 3.94 16.13 0.41
N ASP A 29 3.66 15.67 -0.80
CA ASP A 29 2.31 15.53 -1.33
C ASP A 29 1.83 14.10 -1.06
N VAL A 30 1.09 13.91 0.02
CA VAL A 30 0.57 12.62 0.45
C VAL A 30 -0.92 12.56 0.13
N ILE A 31 -1.30 11.57 -0.69
CA ILE A 31 -2.67 11.33 -1.12
C ILE A 31 -3.13 10.01 -0.50
N GLU A 32 -4.33 9.98 0.04
CA GLU A 32 -5.02 8.77 0.48
C GLU A 32 -6.12 8.41 -0.50
N THR A 33 -6.38 7.12 -0.68
CA THR A 33 -7.50 6.64 -1.49
C THR A 33 -8.53 5.94 -0.62
N GLU A 34 -9.79 6.20 -0.87
CA GLU A 34 -10.93 5.60 -0.21
C GLU A 34 -12.00 5.28 -1.26
N ILE A 35 -12.54 4.07 -1.25
CA ILE A 35 -13.55 3.66 -2.24
C ILE A 35 -14.92 4.28 -1.97
N SER A 36 -15.23 4.57 -0.71
CA SER A 36 -16.53 5.11 -0.31
C SER A 36 -16.68 6.60 -0.62
N ASP A 37 -17.91 7.07 -0.67
CA ASP A 37 -18.25 8.48 -0.83
C ASP A 37 -17.84 9.35 0.37
N THR A 38 -17.47 8.74 1.48
CA THR A 38 -16.92 9.43 2.66
C THR A 38 -15.53 10.02 2.40
N ALA A 39 -14.86 9.66 1.30
CA ALA A 39 -13.56 10.21 0.92
C ALA A 39 -13.52 11.75 0.97
N SER A 40 -14.60 12.40 0.53
CA SER A 40 -14.72 13.87 0.52
C SER A 40 -14.73 14.53 1.91
N GLN A 41 -14.89 13.75 2.97
CA GLN A 41 -14.89 14.24 4.36
C GLN A 41 -13.46 14.40 4.92
N PHE A 42 -12.46 13.88 4.23
CA PHE A 42 -11.07 13.87 4.68
C PHE A 42 -10.17 14.68 3.74
N PRO A 43 -9.23 15.46 4.27
CA PRO A 43 -8.34 16.27 3.44
C PRO A 43 -7.40 15.36 2.62
N ASN A 44 -7.16 15.73 1.36
CA ASN A 44 -6.29 15.01 0.42
C ASN A 44 -6.62 13.52 0.24
N THR A 45 -7.87 13.14 0.48
CA THR A 45 -8.38 11.81 0.22
C THR A 45 -9.18 11.84 -1.07
N VAL A 46 -8.86 10.94 -1.97
CA VAL A 46 -9.50 10.82 -3.28
C VAL A 46 -10.38 9.58 -3.28
N GLN A 47 -11.64 9.75 -3.68
CA GLN A 47 -12.52 8.61 -3.91
C GLN A 47 -12.00 7.84 -5.12
N TRP A 48 -11.43 6.66 -4.90
CA TRP A 48 -10.83 5.85 -5.95
C TRP A 48 -10.80 4.38 -5.56
N ASP A 49 -11.15 3.52 -6.52
CA ASP A 49 -10.91 2.08 -6.38
C ASP A 49 -9.42 1.80 -6.65
N PHE A 50 -8.71 1.34 -5.66
CA PHE A 50 -7.27 1.09 -5.74
C PHE A 50 -6.88 -0.05 -6.71
N HIS A 51 -7.85 -0.81 -7.22
CA HIS A 51 -7.64 -1.77 -8.30
C HIS A 51 -7.53 -1.11 -9.68
N ASP A 52 -7.91 0.15 -9.80
CA ASP A 52 -7.89 0.87 -11.07
C ASP A 52 -6.69 1.83 -11.18
N ILE A 53 -6.11 1.87 -12.38
CA ILE A 53 -5.03 2.80 -12.69
C ILE A 53 -5.59 4.21 -12.72
N ASN A 54 -5.02 5.10 -11.89
CA ASN A 54 -5.32 6.52 -11.98
C ASN A 54 -4.30 7.19 -12.92
N PRO A 55 -4.75 7.75 -14.07
CA PRO A 55 -3.85 8.35 -15.04
C PRO A 55 -3.10 9.57 -14.49
N ASP A 56 -3.67 10.28 -13.52
CA ASP A 56 -3.04 11.46 -12.91
C ASP A 56 -1.84 11.08 -12.02
N TRP A 57 -1.77 9.82 -11.56
CA TRP A 57 -0.70 9.34 -10.69
C TRP A 57 0.32 8.47 -11.44
N SER A 58 0.00 7.99 -12.64
CA SER A 58 0.82 7.06 -13.39
C SER A 58 2.25 7.57 -13.56
N GLY A 59 3.22 6.77 -13.10
CA GLY A 59 4.64 7.08 -13.17
C GLY A 59 5.12 8.24 -12.28
N ARG A 60 4.34 8.66 -11.26
CA ARG A 60 4.60 9.89 -10.51
C ARG A 60 4.85 9.71 -9.01
N ALA A 61 4.44 8.58 -8.43
CA ALA A 61 4.58 8.35 -7.00
C ALA A 61 6.02 7.90 -6.66
N ASP A 62 6.60 8.49 -5.64
CA ASP A 62 7.87 8.03 -5.08
C ASP A 62 7.69 6.73 -4.33
N PHE A 63 6.56 6.59 -3.64
CA PHE A 63 6.17 5.33 -3.03
C PHE A 63 4.64 5.20 -2.96
N VAL A 64 4.19 3.95 -2.87
CA VAL A 64 2.83 3.54 -2.51
C VAL A 64 2.95 2.70 -1.25
N TYR A 65 2.17 3.02 -0.23
CA TYR A 65 2.13 2.28 1.03
C TYR A 65 0.73 1.72 1.28
N SER A 66 0.64 0.51 1.78
CA SER A 66 -0.60 -0.05 2.27
C SER A 66 -0.38 -1.01 3.44
N ASN A 67 -1.21 -0.87 4.47
CA ASN A 67 -1.42 -1.84 5.55
C ASN A 67 -2.76 -2.58 5.40
N SER A 68 -3.54 -2.22 4.38
CA SER A 68 -4.90 -2.71 4.10
C SER A 68 -5.02 -3.33 2.70
N TRP A 69 -3.92 -3.84 2.18
CA TRP A 69 -3.89 -4.50 0.87
C TRP A 69 -4.67 -5.82 0.84
N ASP A 70 -4.99 -6.39 1.99
CA ASP A 70 -5.84 -7.56 2.18
C ASP A 70 -7.33 -7.31 1.88
N HIS A 71 -7.74 -6.05 1.71
CA HIS A 71 -9.06 -5.70 1.18
C HIS A 71 -9.20 -5.94 -0.33
N ALA A 72 -8.10 -6.22 -1.04
CA ALA A 72 -8.14 -6.45 -2.47
C ALA A 72 -8.90 -7.74 -2.82
N PHE A 73 -9.94 -7.63 -3.63
CA PHE A 73 -10.62 -8.79 -4.23
C PHE A 73 -9.85 -9.36 -5.43
N ASP A 74 -9.01 -8.53 -6.07
CA ASP A 74 -8.05 -8.93 -7.11
C ASP A 74 -6.67 -8.32 -6.78
N PRO A 75 -5.86 -9.00 -5.98
CA PRO A 75 -4.58 -8.45 -5.53
C PRO A 75 -3.56 -8.26 -6.67
N VAL A 76 -3.61 -9.08 -7.72
CA VAL A 76 -2.72 -8.91 -8.88
C VAL A 76 -3.07 -7.62 -9.63
N LYS A 77 -4.36 -7.36 -9.85
CA LYS A 77 -4.81 -6.11 -10.46
C LYS A 77 -4.45 -4.91 -9.60
N ALA A 78 -4.70 -4.96 -8.29
CA ALA A 78 -4.40 -3.88 -7.37
C ALA A 78 -2.90 -3.55 -7.33
N PHE A 79 -2.04 -4.55 -7.12
CA PHE A 79 -0.58 -4.34 -7.10
C PHE A 79 -0.07 -3.85 -8.46
N GLY A 80 -0.65 -4.35 -9.56
CA GLY A 80 -0.37 -3.85 -10.91
C GLY A 80 -0.63 -2.36 -11.05
N ALA A 81 -1.80 -1.88 -10.61
CA ALA A 81 -2.16 -0.46 -10.63
C ALA A 81 -1.25 0.38 -9.73
N TRP A 82 -0.85 -0.14 -8.57
CA TRP A 82 0.09 0.57 -7.67
C TRP A 82 1.50 0.68 -8.26
N ILE A 83 1.99 -0.37 -8.92
CA ILE A 83 3.27 -0.33 -9.64
C ILE A 83 3.20 0.65 -10.80
N ASP A 84 2.04 0.78 -11.50
CA ASP A 84 1.85 1.79 -12.54
C ASP A 84 1.95 3.21 -12.00
N ALA A 85 1.41 3.47 -10.82
CA ALA A 85 1.51 4.77 -10.16
C ALA A 85 2.95 5.17 -9.82
N LEU A 86 3.83 4.20 -9.52
CA LEU A 86 5.21 4.44 -9.15
C LEU A 86 6.02 5.04 -10.32
N ARG A 87 6.86 6.04 -10.02
CA ARG A 87 7.93 6.46 -10.94
C ARG A 87 8.99 5.37 -11.07
N PRO A 88 9.86 5.43 -12.09
CA PRO A 88 11.04 4.56 -12.14
C PRO A 88 11.84 4.63 -10.84
N GLY A 89 12.18 3.45 -10.28
CA GLY A 89 12.87 3.32 -9.00
C GLY A 89 12.00 3.59 -7.76
N GLY A 90 10.70 3.89 -7.92
CA GLY A 90 9.76 4.07 -6.81
C GLY A 90 9.47 2.78 -6.06
N LEU A 91 8.92 2.88 -4.86
CA LEU A 91 8.75 1.77 -3.92
C LEU A 91 7.27 1.48 -3.64
N MET A 92 6.88 0.21 -3.69
CA MET A 92 5.65 -0.29 -3.10
C MET A 92 5.98 -0.93 -1.75
N LEU A 93 5.30 -0.49 -0.70
CA LEU A 93 5.51 -0.87 0.69
C LEU A 93 4.24 -1.52 1.23
N LEU A 94 4.30 -2.81 1.54
CA LEU A 94 3.16 -3.59 2.03
C LEU A 94 3.44 -4.05 3.45
N ASP A 95 2.71 -3.54 4.42
CA ASP A 95 2.83 -4.03 5.78
C ASP A 95 2.10 -5.35 5.94
N TYR A 96 2.83 -6.37 6.33
CA TYR A 96 2.34 -7.69 6.65
C TYR A 96 2.31 -7.89 8.16
N THR A 97 1.14 -8.06 8.70
CA THR A 97 0.88 -8.41 10.10
C THR A 97 0.16 -9.75 10.19
N ARG A 98 -0.22 -10.16 11.39
CA ARG A 98 -1.07 -11.33 11.58
C ARG A 98 -2.46 -11.15 10.94
N GLY A 99 -2.92 -9.90 10.78
CA GLY A 99 -4.21 -9.58 10.15
C GLY A 99 -4.30 -10.01 8.69
N GLN A 100 -3.19 -10.03 7.97
CA GLN A 100 -3.13 -10.42 6.56
C GLN A 100 -2.92 -11.93 6.34
N SER A 101 -2.85 -12.74 7.41
CA SER A 101 -2.67 -14.17 7.26
C SER A 101 -3.93 -14.88 6.72
N PRO A 102 -3.80 -16.09 6.14
CA PRO A 102 -4.96 -16.84 5.63
C PRO A 102 -6.04 -17.09 6.70
N GLU A 103 -5.64 -17.23 7.95
CA GLU A 103 -6.54 -17.49 9.08
C GLU A 103 -7.34 -16.25 9.49
N ALA A 104 -6.88 -15.06 9.10
CA ALA A 104 -7.55 -13.79 9.40
C ALA A 104 -8.53 -13.36 8.30
N ALA A 105 -8.48 -13.99 7.12
CA ALA A 105 -9.35 -13.63 5.99
C ALA A 105 -10.83 -13.73 6.38
N ASN A 106 -11.61 -12.75 5.94
CA ASN A 106 -13.03 -12.63 6.23
C ASN A 106 -13.73 -11.86 5.09
N PRO A 107 -15.07 -11.77 5.04
CA PRO A 107 -15.76 -11.08 3.93
C PRO A 107 -15.41 -9.60 3.74
N LEU A 108 -14.86 -8.92 4.74
CA LEU A 108 -14.43 -7.53 4.65
C LEU A 108 -12.97 -7.40 4.23
N ASP A 109 -12.15 -8.40 4.60
CA ASP A 109 -10.73 -8.50 4.31
C ASP A 109 -10.51 -9.84 3.57
N PRO A 110 -10.91 -9.92 2.28
CA PRO A 110 -11.03 -11.22 1.61
C PRO A 110 -9.70 -11.85 1.22
N PHE A 111 -8.63 -11.07 1.15
CA PHE A 111 -7.33 -11.55 0.69
C PHE A 111 -6.38 -11.88 1.85
N GLY A 112 -6.56 -13.07 2.43
CA GLY A 112 -5.59 -13.64 3.38
C GLY A 112 -4.54 -14.49 2.68
N ILE A 113 -3.26 -14.19 2.91
CA ILE A 113 -2.14 -14.92 2.29
C ILE A 113 -0.98 -15.06 3.27
N SER A 114 -0.18 -16.13 3.20
CA SER A 114 1.04 -16.22 3.99
C SER A 114 2.14 -15.33 3.40
N LEU A 115 3.04 -14.83 4.26
CA LEU A 115 4.14 -13.98 3.82
C LEU A 115 4.99 -14.60 2.69
N PRO A 116 5.39 -15.89 2.74
CA PRO A 116 6.12 -16.50 1.61
C PRO A 116 5.31 -16.52 0.32
N ARG A 117 4.00 -16.71 0.38
CA ARG A 117 3.14 -16.70 -0.82
C ARG A 117 2.91 -15.30 -1.36
N LEU A 118 2.87 -14.26 -0.50
CA LEU A 118 2.84 -12.86 -0.95
C LEU A 118 4.12 -12.52 -1.73
N VAL A 119 5.29 -12.93 -1.21
CA VAL A 119 6.57 -12.78 -1.90
C VAL A 119 6.54 -13.48 -3.28
N SER A 120 6.14 -14.76 -3.32
CA SER A 120 6.02 -15.51 -4.57
C SER A 120 5.04 -14.86 -5.55
N LEU A 121 3.90 -14.36 -5.07
CA LEU A 121 2.90 -13.69 -5.91
C LEU A 121 3.49 -12.46 -6.60
N LEU A 122 4.27 -11.66 -5.87
CA LEU A 122 4.94 -10.48 -6.43
C LEU A 122 6.00 -10.88 -7.46
N GLU A 123 6.80 -11.90 -7.19
CA GLU A 123 7.81 -12.41 -8.12
C GLU A 123 7.19 -13.03 -9.37
N GLU A 124 6.16 -13.86 -9.22
CA GLU A 124 5.49 -14.54 -10.33
C GLU A 124 4.80 -13.58 -11.31
N ASN A 125 4.25 -12.46 -10.81
CA ASN A 125 3.44 -11.55 -11.63
C ASN A 125 4.15 -10.26 -12.03
N PHE A 126 5.23 -9.87 -11.36
CA PHE A 126 5.83 -8.53 -11.56
C PHE A 126 7.36 -8.53 -11.65
N ALA A 127 8.01 -9.68 -11.82
CA ALA A 127 9.49 -9.74 -11.95
C ALA A 127 10.02 -8.96 -13.16
N ASP A 128 9.24 -8.81 -14.20
CA ASP A 128 9.54 -7.99 -15.37
C ASP A 128 9.42 -6.47 -15.11
N ARG A 129 8.68 -6.08 -14.07
CA ARG A 129 8.37 -4.68 -13.73
C ARG A 129 9.18 -4.13 -12.56
N GLY A 130 9.80 -5.01 -11.77
CA GLY A 130 10.54 -4.61 -10.58
C GLY A 130 11.17 -5.78 -9.85
N ARG A 131 11.59 -5.52 -8.62
CA ARG A 131 12.24 -6.53 -7.77
C ARG A 131 11.90 -6.33 -6.30
N LEU A 132 11.93 -7.41 -5.54
CA LEU A 132 11.87 -7.35 -4.09
C LEU A 132 13.22 -6.88 -3.52
N LEU A 133 13.13 -6.01 -2.52
CA LEU A 133 14.26 -5.58 -1.70
C LEU A 133 14.18 -6.26 -0.33
N PRO A 134 15.27 -6.22 0.48
CA PRO A 134 15.19 -6.64 1.88
C PRO A 134 14.07 -5.90 2.60
N GLY A 135 13.15 -6.65 3.20
CA GLY A 135 12.03 -6.10 3.95
C GLY A 135 12.47 -5.49 5.29
N LEU A 136 11.58 -4.70 5.87
CA LEU A 136 11.76 -4.11 7.21
C LEU A 136 10.98 -4.94 8.23
N ASP A 137 11.64 -5.41 9.27
CA ASP A 137 11.00 -6.17 10.35
C ASP A 137 10.94 -5.35 11.64
N THR A 138 9.78 -4.77 11.93
CA THR A 138 9.54 -3.96 13.14
C THR A 138 9.05 -4.76 14.34
N ARG A 139 8.83 -6.08 14.20
CA ARG A 139 8.26 -6.92 15.27
C ARG A 139 9.08 -6.97 16.55
N LYS A 140 10.39 -6.69 16.45
CA LYS A 140 11.31 -6.68 17.60
C LYS A 140 11.49 -5.29 18.21
N THR A 141 11.29 -4.25 17.42
CA THR A 141 11.59 -2.85 17.80
C THR A 141 10.34 -2.06 18.15
N ASN A 142 9.20 -2.39 17.57
CA ASN A 142 7.92 -1.75 17.86
C ASN A 142 7.03 -2.72 18.65
N LYS A 143 6.53 -2.29 19.81
CA LYS A 143 5.62 -3.07 20.65
C LYS A 143 4.14 -2.86 20.29
N GLU A 144 3.81 -1.71 19.74
CA GLU A 144 2.43 -1.31 19.42
C GLU A 144 2.02 -1.79 18.04
N TYR A 145 2.92 -1.67 17.06
CA TYR A 145 2.67 -2.09 15.68
C TYR A 145 3.79 -3.02 15.20
N ARG A 146 3.46 -4.30 15.01
CA ARG A 146 4.42 -5.37 14.70
C ARG A 146 4.16 -5.89 13.29
N ALA A 147 4.89 -5.34 12.34
CA ALA A 147 4.78 -5.70 10.93
C ALA A 147 6.12 -6.17 10.33
N ILE A 148 6.02 -6.89 9.23
CA ILE A 148 7.10 -7.03 8.25
C ILE A 148 6.67 -6.23 7.03
N THR A 149 7.38 -5.16 6.71
CA THR A 149 7.13 -4.41 5.49
C THR A 149 7.81 -5.11 4.33
N VAL A 150 7.02 -5.63 3.40
CA VAL A 150 7.51 -6.13 2.10
C VAL A 150 7.78 -4.93 1.21
N VAL A 151 8.98 -4.89 0.63
CA VAL A 151 9.44 -3.77 -0.20
C VAL A 151 9.65 -4.25 -1.63
N PHE A 152 8.89 -3.70 -2.57
CA PHE A 152 9.06 -3.94 -4.00
C PHE A 152 9.49 -2.64 -4.69
N GLN A 153 10.57 -2.68 -5.48
CA GLN A 153 11.08 -1.53 -6.22
C GLN A 153 10.76 -1.69 -7.71
N LYS A 154 10.09 -0.70 -8.29
CA LYS A 154 9.88 -0.62 -9.74
C LYS A 154 11.21 -0.45 -10.47
N ASN A 155 11.35 -1.06 -11.63
CA ASN A 155 12.52 -0.89 -12.50
C ASN A 155 12.77 0.59 -12.84
N THR A 156 14.04 0.93 -13.08
CA THR A 156 14.47 2.27 -13.52
C THR A 156 14.26 2.49 -15.01
#